data_8415432923caecbcc01756c528b90cb3
#
_entry.id   8415432923caecbcc01756c528b90cb3
#
_cell.length_a   1.000
_cell.length_b   1.000
_cell.length_c   1.000
_cell.angle_alpha   90.00
_cell.angle_beta   90.00
_cell.angle_gamma   90.00
#
_symmetry.space_group_name_H-M   'P 1'
#
loop_
_entity.id
_entity.type
_entity.pdbx_description
1 polymer ?
#
loop_
_entity_poly.entity_id
_entity_poly.type
_entity_poly.pdbx_seq_one_letter_code
_entity_poly.pdbx_strand_id
1 'polypeptide(L)'
;MNLDYIQIMRNNFFNALEGIFPNIAVGKTSFKVVDEDRLLNFKLLRYAKEEDAERVLLIIPHIINRPYILDLNDDVSVIRKFCEHGFSVYMFDWGYPTMEQGKVSFSDYVHYLDKAVDLICKERRIKRVTVLGYCTGGIISLMYASLHPVKVGKLILLATPVDFSRWYDPRILWGKIFDVRSAVSLFGNVPGELILLFGRNLFMYYLPFFSMSAKFNKEFSTYESWRDALRINRWFIDTPMIPGSTYIQLIEDCYQRNLLINNKMKIDSQIVDLRKIRCPLLNILAKYDHIVPLAAGRALKDVYSGKSYEEIVFPSSHIGLSVNREAHLNLWPKVCEWVVRTE
;
A
#
# COMPACT_ATOMS: atom_id res chain seq x y z
N MET A 1 11.15 26.52 -5.39
CA MET A 1 10.43 25.96 -6.55
C MET A 1 9.08 25.50 -6.04
N ASN A 2 7.99 25.95 -6.63
CA ASN A 2 6.64 25.63 -6.14
C ASN A 2 6.36 24.14 -6.46
N LEU A 3 6.30 23.30 -5.43
CA LEU A 3 6.10 21.85 -5.57
C LEU A 3 4.74 21.50 -6.20
N ASP A 4 3.72 22.35 -5.99
CA ASP A 4 2.41 22.21 -6.63
C ASP A 4 2.51 22.38 -8.16
N TYR A 5 3.40 23.29 -8.63
CA TYR A 5 3.65 23.50 -10.04
C TYR A 5 4.26 22.26 -10.72
N ILE A 6 5.20 21.58 -10.04
CA ILE A 6 5.79 20.33 -10.56
C ILE A 6 4.71 19.25 -10.72
N GLN A 7 3.80 19.17 -9.78
CA GLN A 7 2.70 18.20 -9.86
C GLN A 7 1.72 18.51 -10.99
N ILE A 8 1.40 19.78 -11.21
CA ILE A 8 0.57 20.21 -12.33
C ILE A 8 1.26 19.88 -13.66
N MET A 9 2.53 20.20 -13.79
CA MET A 9 3.33 19.89 -15.00
C MET A 9 3.36 18.39 -15.27
N ARG A 10 3.54 17.57 -14.24
CA ARG A 10 3.55 16.12 -14.34
C ARG A 10 2.19 15.57 -14.80
N ASN A 11 1.10 16.05 -14.20
CA ASN A 11 -0.25 15.65 -14.61
C ASN A 11 -0.54 16.04 -16.07
N ASN A 12 -0.14 17.24 -16.48
CA ASN A 12 -0.27 17.68 -17.86
C ASN A 12 0.56 16.84 -18.84
N PHE A 13 1.77 16.45 -18.45
CA PHE A 13 2.60 15.53 -19.22
C PHE A 13 1.94 14.17 -19.41
N PHE A 14 1.38 13.57 -18.35
CA PHE A 14 0.68 12.30 -18.46
C PHE A 14 -0.60 12.39 -19.27
N ASN A 15 -1.37 13.47 -19.13
CA ASN A 15 -2.56 13.71 -19.97
C ASN A 15 -2.19 13.84 -21.46
N ALA A 16 -1.07 14.50 -21.75
CA ALA A 16 -0.55 14.58 -23.12
C ALA A 16 -0.10 13.22 -23.66
N LEU A 17 0.58 12.40 -22.82
CA LEU A 17 0.95 11.04 -23.19
C LEU A 17 -0.28 10.15 -23.43
N GLU A 18 -1.35 10.28 -22.65
CA GLU A 18 -2.61 9.56 -22.90
C GLU A 18 -3.26 9.97 -24.22
N GLY A 19 -3.14 11.23 -24.61
CA GLY A 19 -3.59 11.71 -25.91
C GLY A 19 -2.81 11.10 -27.09
N ILE A 20 -1.50 10.86 -26.90
CA ILE A 20 -0.62 10.26 -27.92
C ILE A 20 -0.74 8.73 -27.94
N PHE A 21 -0.88 8.11 -26.75
CA PHE A 21 -1.01 6.68 -26.57
C PHE A 21 -2.35 6.34 -25.90
N PRO A 22 -3.47 6.39 -26.63
CA PRO A 22 -4.74 5.99 -26.09
C PRO A 22 -4.63 4.54 -25.59
N ASN A 23 -5.07 4.25 -24.38
CA ASN A 23 -5.02 2.96 -23.67
C ASN A 23 -3.85 2.72 -22.69
N ILE A 24 -3.09 3.76 -22.30
CA ILE A 24 -2.22 3.70 -21.10
C ILE A 24 -2.94 4.24 -19.84
N ALA A 25 -4.23 4.48 -19.93
CA ALA A 25 -5.05 4.87 -18.78
C ALA A 25 -4.99 3.81 -17.66
N VAL A 26 -5.00 4.27 -16.41
CA VAL A 26 -4.92 3.46 -15.19
C VAL A 26 -6.14 3.73 -14.31
N GLY A 27 -6.44 2.83 -13.37
CA GLY A 27 -7.52 3.04 -12.40
C GLY A 27 -8.90 3.08 -13.05
N LYS A 28 -9.19 2.17 -13.99
CA LYS A 28 -10.41 2.21 -14.81
C LYS A 28 -11.66 1.65 -14.14
N THR A 29 -11.53 0.94 -13.03
CA THR A 29 -12.72 0.44 -12.33
C THR A 29 -13.49 1.63 -11.76
N SER A 30 -14.76 1.71 -12.12
CA SER A 30 -15.62 2.79 -11.65
C SER A 30 -15.80 2.74 -10.13
N PHE A 31 -15.81 3.91 -9.51
CA PHE A 31 -15.98 4.05 -8.08
C PHE A 31 -16.86 5.25 -7.74
N LYS A 32 -17.37 5.25 -6.50
CA LYS A 32 -18.00 6.42 -5.87
C LYS A 32 -17.14 6.88 -4.71
N VAL A 33 -17.00 8.18 -4.50
CA VAL A 33 -16.46 8.75 -3.27
C VAL A 33 -17.53 8.65 -2.20
N VAL A 34 -17.23 7.91 -1.13
CA VAL A 34 -18.18 7.65 -0.03
C VAL A 34 -17.97 8.64 1.11
N ASP A 35 -16.72 8.99 1.37
CA ASP A 35 -16.32 9.98 2.36
C ASP A 35 -15.07 10.73 1.88
N GLU A 36 -14.95 11.99 2.30
CA GLU A 36 -13.79 12.82 2.00
C GLU A 36 -13.45 13.67 3.21
N ASP A 37 -12.17 13.64 3.60
CA ASP A 37 -11.62 14.58 4.56
C ASP A 37 -10.72 15.58 3.81
N ARG A 38 -11.23 16.81 3.65
CA ARG A 38 -10.52 17.85 2.88
C ARG A 38 -9.30 18.40 3.62
N LEU A 39 -9.29 18.36 4.95
CA LEU A 39 -8.16 18.84 5.75
C LEU A 39 -6.98 17.87 5.63
N LEU A 40 -7.26 16.57 5.64
CA LEU A 40 -6.26 15.53 5.46
C LEU A 40 -5.97 15.24 3.98
N ASN A 41 -6.86 15.67 3.07
CA ASN A 41 -6.86 15.31 1.65
C ASN A 41 -7.02 13.81 1.41
N PHE A 42 -7.78 13.13 2.26
CA PHE A 42 -8.06 11.69 2.21
C PHE A 42 -9.44 11.43 1.65
N LYS A 43 -9.59 10.36 0.87
CA LYS A 43 -10.87 9.90 0.34
C LYS A 43 -11.09 8.43 0.61
N LEU A 44 -12.34 8.06 0.87
CA LEU A 44 -12.80 6.68 0.86
C LEU A 44 -13.56 6.42 -0.44
N LEU A 45 -13.04 5.52 -1.25
CA LEU A 45 -13.61 5.13 -2.52
C LEU A 45 -14.36 3.80 -2.35
N ARG A 46 -15.51 3.65 -2.98
CA ARG A 46 -16.26 2.40 -3.07
C ARG A 46 -16.31 1.95 -4.51
N TYR A 47 -15.86 0.74 -4.75
CA TYR A 47 -15.94 0.03 -6.01
C TYR A 47 -17.03 -1.03 -5.87
N ALA A 48 -18.09 -0.90 -6.62
CA ALA A 48 -19.19 -1.87 -6.58
C ALA A 48 -19.70 -2.12 -7.99
N LYS A 49 -19.84 -3.39 -8.36
CA LYS A 49 -20.68 -3.79 -9.48
C LYS A 49 -22.15 -3.96 -9.04
N GLU A 50 -22.39 -4.35 -7.79
CA GLU A 50 -23.73 -4.62 -7.25
C GLU A 50 -23.87 -3.99 -5.86
N GLU A 51 -25.04 -3.41 -5.59
CA GLU A 51 -25.33 -2.77 -4.29
C GLU A 51 -25.43 -3.80 -3.15
N ASP A 52 -25.65 -5.07 -3.47
CA ASP A 52 -26.01 -6.15 -2.54
C ASP A 52 -24.87 -7.12 -2.21
N ALA A 53 -23.62 -6.80 -2.54
CA ALA A 53 -22.51 -7.66 -2.14
C ALA A 53 -22.44 -7.82 -0.61
N GLU A 54 -22.61 -9.04 -0.11
CA GLU A 54 -22.67 -9.33 1.33
C GLU A 54 -21.33 -9.15 2.03
N ARG A 55 -20.22 -9.34 1.30
CA ARG A 55 -18.87 -9.28 1.85
C ARG A 55 -18.22 -7.93 1.59
N VAL A 56 -17.55 -7.42 2.59
CA VAL A 56 -16.85 -6.14 2.53
C VAL A 56 -15.35 -6.36 2.65
N LEU A 57 -14.61 -5.74 1.72
CA LEU A 57 -13.16 -5.60 1.79
C LEU A 57 -12.79 -4.11 1.87
N LEU A 58 -11.99 -3.74 2.87
CA LEU A 58 -11.38 -2.42 2.98
C LEU A 58 -9.89 -2.51 2.67
N ILE A 59 -9.45 -1.86 1.60
CA ILE A 59 -8.05 -1.82 1.18
C ILE A 59 -7.38 -0.56 1.72
N ILE A 60 -6.25 -0.75 2.40
CA ILE A 60 -5.38 0.31 2.89
C ILE A 60 -4.10 0.27 2.05
N PRO A 61 -4.00 1.12 1.02
CA PRO A 61 -2.85 1.14 0.13
C PRO A 61 -1.63 1.74 0.83
N HIS A 62 -0.45 1.55 0.25
CA HIS A 62 0.76 2.23 0.70
C HIS A 62 0.63 3.77 0.58
N ILE A 63 1.38 4.49 1.40
CA ILE A 63 1.37 5.96 1.45
C ILE A 63 2.39 6.62 0.51
N ILE A 64 3.24 5.82 -0.13
CA ILE A 64 4.39 6.35 -0.92
C ILE A 64 3.97 6.74 -2.33
N ASN A 65 3.14 5.91 -2.98
CA ASN A 65 2.67 6.11 -4.35
C ASN A 65 1.14 6.09 -4.42
N ARG A 66 0.61 6.26 -5.61
CA ARG A 66 -0.83 6.26 -5.85
C ARG A 66 -1.45 4.86 -5.76
N PRO A 67 -2.69 4.74 -5.25
CA PRO A 67 -3.33 3.44 -5.00
C PRO A 67 -3.69 2.66 -6.28
N TYR A 68 -3.72 3.29 -7.45
CA TYR A 68 -4.13 2.66 -8.70
C TYR A 68 -3.22 1.54 -9.19
N ILE A 69 -2.08 1.29 -8.53
CA ILE A 69 -1.30 0.08 -8.78
C ILE A 69 -2.09 -1.21 -8.46
N LEU A 70 -3.11 -1.10 -7.63
CA LEU A 70 -4.04 -2.19 -7.31
C LEU A 70 -5.20 -2.30 -8.32
N ASP A 71 -5.25 -1.39 -9.30
CA ASP A 71 -6.25 -1.32 -10.37
C ASP A 71 -5.62 -0.83 -11.67
N LEU A 72 -4.56 -1.52 -12.13
CA LEU A 72 -3.71 -1.03 -13.22
C LEU A 72 -4.43 -1.01 -14.55
N ASN A 73 -5.17 -2.06 -14.88
CA ASN A 73 -6.00 -2.18 -16.08
C ASN A 73 -7.08 -3.28 -15.89
N ASP A 74 -7.84 -3.57 -16.94
CA ASP A 74 -8.95 -4.50 -16.89
C ASP A 74 -8.56 -5.93 -16.53
N ASP A 75 -7.38 -6.40 -16.97
CA ASP A 75 -6.88 -7.75 -16.74
C ASP A 75 -6.04 -7.85 -15.45
N VAL A 76 -5.52 -6.71 -14.99
CA VAL A 76 -4.58 -6.60 -13.88
C VAL A 76 -5.16 -5.64 -12.85
N SER A 77 -6.13 -6.13 -12.09
CA SER A 77 -6.81 -5.36 -11.04
C SER A 77 -7.15 -6.27 -9.87
N VAL A 78 -6.54 -5.98 -8.71
CA VAL A 78 -6.87 -6.63 -7.44
C VAL A 78 -8.31 -6.29 -7.05
N ILE A 79 -8.72 -5.06 -7.28
CA ILE A 79 -10.08 -4.57 -6.98
C ILE A 79 -11.12 -5.39 -7.75
N ARG A 80 -10.95 -5.52 -9.07
CA ARG A 80 -11.87 -6.31 -9.91
C ARG A 80 -11.92 -7.76 -9.48
N LYS A 81 -10.77 -8.33 -9.14
CA LYS A 81 -10.70 -9.72 -8.69
C LYS A 81 -11.58 -9.96 -7.47
N PHE A 82 -11.56 -9.07 -6.50
CA PHE A 82 -12.47 -9.16 -5.35
C PHE A 82 -13.94 -8.88 -5.73
N CYS A 83 -14.21 -7.89 -6.60
CA CYS A 83 -15.55 -7.64 -7.07
C CYS A 83 -16.15 -8.84 -7.82
N GLU A 84 -15.36 -9.53 -8.64
CA GLU A 84 -15.74 -10.77 -9.34
C GLU A 84 -16.10 -11.92 -8.38
N HIS A 85 -15.54 -11.91 -7.17
CA HIS A 85 -15.83 -12.88 -6.12
C HIS A 85 -16.91 -12.39 -5.13
N GLY A 86 -17.72 -11.40 -5.50
CA GLY A 86 -18.87 -10.95 -4.72
C GLY A 86 -18.53 -10.06 -3.53
N PHE A 87 -17.42 -9.32 -3.60
CA PHE A 87 -17.06 -8.34 -2.55
C PHE A 87 -17.47 -6.93 -2.96
N SER A 88 -17.97 -6.17 -1.98
CA SER A 88 -18.01 -4.71 -2.03
C SER A 88 -16.65 -4.19 -1.56
N VAL A 89 -15.87 -3.63 -2.48
CA VAL A 89 -14.50 -3.19 -2.22
C VAL A 89 -14.50 -1.71 -1.89
N TYR A 90 -13.92 -1.36 -0.74
CA TYR A 90 -13.60 0.00 -0.35
C TYR A 90 -12.09 0.18 -0.36
N MET A 91 -11.59 1.35 -0.78
CA MET A 91 -10.17 1.65 -0.78
C MET A 91 -9.94 3.11 -0.41
N PHE A 92 -8.90 3.36 0.38
CA PHE A 92 -8.45 4.72 0.63
C PHE A 92 -7.68 5.27 -0.57
N ASP A 93 -7.88 6.55 -0.82
CA ASP A 93 -6.99 7.38 -1.61
C ASP A 93 -6.43 8.48 -0.70
N TRP A 94 -5.13 8.43 -0.46
CA TRP A 94 -4.43 9.41 0.39
C TRP A 94 -4.17 10.75 -0.29
N GLY A 95 -4.69 10.92 -1.50
CA GLY A 95 -4.62 12.16 -2.26
C GLY A 95 -3.20 12.53 -2.70
N TYR A 96 -3.02 13.82 -2.85
CA TYR A 96 -1.73 14.46 -3.09
C TYR A 96 -1.52 15.50 -1.98
N PRO A 97 -0.79 15.16 -0.92
CA PRO A 97 -0.52 16.10 0.15
C PRO A 97 0.17 17.36 -0.36
N THR A 98 -0.29 18.51 0.11
CA THR A 98 0.35 19.81 -0.07
C THR A 98 1.12 20.20 1.20
N MET A 99 1.74 21.37 1.22
CA MET A 99 2.44 21.86 2.42
C MET A 99 1.52 22.01 3.64
N GLU A 100 0.21 22.15 3.42
CA GLU A 100 -0.79 22.24 4.51
C GLU A 100 -0.91 20.93 5.30
N GLN A 101 -0.70 19.77 4.65
CA GLN A 101 -0.75 18.46 5.29
C GLN A 101 0.56 18.02 5.95
N GLY A 102 1.55 18.93 6.11
CA GLY A 102 2.85 18.59 6.68
C GLY A 102 2.82 17.97 8.09
N LYS A 103 1.75 18.25 8.84
CA LYS A 103 1.54 17.72 10.20
C LYS A 103 0.77 16.41 10.25
N VAL A 104 0.27 15.91 9.13
CA VAL A 104 -0.42 14.61 9.07
C VAL A 104 0.52 13.51 9.55
N SER A 105 0.04 12.70 10.48
CA SER A 105 0.78 11.69 11.23
C SER A 105 0.12 10.31 11.13
N PHE A 106 0.72 9.26 11.62
CA PHE A 106 0.08 7.94 11.67
C PHE A 106 -1.23 7.95 12.50
N SER A 107 -1.35 8.85 13.49
CA SER A 107 -2.60 9.01 14.24
C SER A 107 -3.75 9.43 13.32
N ASP A 108 -3.51 10.37 12.40
CA ASP A 108 -4.53 10.85 11.47
C ASP A 108 -4.99 9.76 10.51
N TYR A 109 -4.06 8.92 10.02
CA TYR A 109 -4.42 7.75 9.20
C TYR A 109 -5.28 6.75 9.99
N VAL A 110 -4.91 6.45 11.25
CA VAL A 110 -5.65 5.51 12.10
C VAL A 110 -7.03 6.07 12.46
N HIS A 111 -7.16 7.35 12.76
CA HIS A 111 -8.44 7.99 13.06
C HIS A 111 -9.37 8.01 11.85
N TYR A 112 -8.84 8.36 10.67
CA TYR A 112 -9.64 8.35 9.46
C TYR A 112 -10.07 6.92 9.07
N LEU A 113 -9.21 5.95 9.31
CA LEU A 113 -9.53 4.53 9.13
C LEU A 113 -10.66 4.10 10.09
N ASP A 114 -10.63 4.53 11.36
CA ASP A 114 -11.68 4.21 12.33
C ASP A 114 -13.02 4.80 11.91
N LYS A 115 -13.04 6.09 11.53
CA LYS A 115 -14.22 6.76 10.96
C LYS A 115 -14.78 6.01 9.75
N ALA A 116 -13.92 5.60 8.82
CA ALA A 116 -14.32 4.88 7.62
C ALA A 116 -14.90 3.49 7.94
N VAL A 117 -14.29 2.77 8.88
CA VAL A 117 -14.81 1.46 9.33
C VAL A 117 -16.19 1.63 9.96
N ASP A 118 -16.41 2.63 10.82
CA ASP A 118 -17.72 2.90 11.42
C ASP A 118 -18.78 3.25 10.36
N LEU A 119 -18.41 4.06 9.37
CA LEU A 119 -19.29 4.39 8.25
C LEU A 119 -19.67 3.14 7.44
N ILE A 120 -18.68 2.31 7.06
CA ILE A 120 -18.90 1.08 6.32
C ILE A 120 -19.77 0.10 7.14
N CYS A 121 -19.46 -0.08 8.43
CA CYS A 121 -20.22 -0.97 9.30
C CYS A 121 -21.68 -0.53 9.42
N LYS A 122 -21.94 0.77 9.52
CA LYS A 122 -23.30 1.34 9.55
C LYS A 122 -24.01 1.16 8.21
N GLU A 123 -23.37 1.51 7.10
CA GLU A 123 -23.94 1.42 5.76
C GLU A 123 -24.30 -0.04 5.41
N ARG A 124 -23.37 -0.97 5.68
CA ARG A 124 -23.48 -2.37 5.31
C ARG A 124 -24.15 -3.25 6.38
N ARG A 125 -24.52 -2.68 7.53
CA ARG A 125 -25.13 -3.38 8.68
C ARG A 125 -24.27 -4.56 9.17
N ILE A 126 -22.96 -4.41 9.14
CA ILE A 126 -21.99 -5.39 9.63
C ILE A 126 -21.29 -4.89 10.88
N LYS A 127 -20.68 -5.80 11.66
CA LYS A 127 -19.96 -5.43 12.89
C LYS A 127 -18.44 -5.34 12.70
N ARG A 128 -17.92 -5.95 11.65
CA ARG A 128 -16.48 -6.09 11.40
C ARG A 128 -16.22 -6.02 9.91
N VAL A 129 -15.05 -5.52 9.54
CA VAL A 129 -14.59 -5.47 8.15
C VAL A 129 -13.43 -6.43 7.92
N THR A 130 -13.30 -6.95 6.70
CA THR A 130 -12.06 -7.55 6.23
C THR A 130 -11.15 -6.43 5.77
N VAL A 131 -9.92 -6.39 6.27
CA VAL A 131 -8.92 -5.37 5.96
C VAL A 131 -7.80 -5.98 5.14
N LEU A 132 -7.39 -5.33 4.04
CA LEU A 132 -6.19 -5.64 3.28
C LEU A 132 -5.25 -4.44 3.34
N GLY A 133 -4.08 -4.62 3.96
CA GLY A 133 -3.05 -3.59 4.02
C GLY A 133 -1.87 -3.92 3.09
N TYR A 134 -1.51 -2.98 2.21
CA TYR A 134 -0.39 -3.14 1.29
C TYR A 134 0.82 -2.32 1.73
N CYS A 135 1.98 -2.98 1.93
CA CYS A 135 3.25 -2.34 2.27
C CYS A 135 3.12 -1.46 3.52
N THR A 136 3.35 -0.15 3.43
CA THR A 136 3.13 0.82 4.54
C THR A 136 1.67 0.91 4.97
N GLY A 137 0.71 0.67 4.07
CA GLY A 137 -0.70 0.51 4.43
C GLY A 137 -0.94 -0.70 5.33
N GLY A 138 -0.11 -1.74 5.22
CA GLY A 138 -0.10 -2.87 6.14
C GLY A 138 0.37 -2.48 7.55
N ILE A 139 1.34 -1.56 7.67
CA ILE A 139 1.76 -1.01 8.97
C ILE A 139 0.56 -0.30 9.64
N ILE A 140 -0.14 0.57 8.90
CA ILE A 140 -1.34 1.26 9.39
C ILE A 140 -2.43 0.26 9.77
N SER A 141 -2.61 -0.80 8.97
CA SER A 141 -3.57 -1.88 9.25
C SER A 141 -3.25 -2.63 10.55
N LEU A 142 -1.97 -2.89 10.81
CA LEU A 142 -1.50 -3.54 12.04
C LEU A 142 -1.74 -2.64 13.26
N MET A 143 -1.43 -1.34 13.14
CA MET A 143 -1.73 -0.36 14.19
C MET A 143 -3.22 -0.36 14.51
N TYR A 144 -4.06 -0.24 13.49
CA TYR A 144 -5.50 -0.21 13.64
C TYR A 144 -6.06 -1.50 14.25
N ALA A 145 -5.69 -2.66 13.71
CA ALA A 145 -6.17 -3.95 14.20
C ALA A 145 -5.76 -4.25 15.65
N SER A 146 -4.61 -3.70 16.07
CA SER A 146 -4.14 -3.79 17.47
C SER A 146 -4.97 -2.91 18.41
N LEU A 147 -5.34 -1.71 17.99
CA LEU A 147 -6.08 -0.73 18.79
C LEU A 147 -7.59 -1.01 18.76
N HIS A 148 -8.11 -1.54 17.66
CA HIS A 148 -9.53 -1.80 17.43
C HIS A 148 -9.82 -3.29 17.07
N PRO A 149 -9.37 -4.26 17.88
CA PRO A 149 -9.42 -5.69 17.53
C PRO A 149 -10.85 -6.23 17.32
N VAL A 150 -11.85 -5.56 17.87
CA VAL A 150 -13.27 -5.95 17.72
C VAL A 150 -13.89 -5.51 16.38
N LYS A 151 -13.29 -4.53 15.70
CA LYS A 151 -13.79 -3.98 14.43
C LYS A 151 -13.20 -4.68 13.19
N VAL A 152 -12.08 -5.41 13.35
CA VAL A 152 -11.43 -6.14 12.26
C VAL A 152 -11.84 -7.61 12.32
N GLY A 153 -12.51 -8.07 11.27
CA GLY A 153 -12.94 -9.45 11.13
C GLY A 153 -11.84 -10.36 10.62
N LYS A 154 -11.11 -9.92 9.61
CA LYS A 154 -9.97 -10.62 8.99
C LYS A 154 -8.92 -9.59 8.58
N LEU A 155 -7.65 -9.98 8.64
CA LEU A 155 -6.54 -9.11 8.24
C LEU A 155 -5.70 -9.80 7.17
N ILE A 156 -5.55 -9.14 6.03
CA ILE A 156 -4.69 -9.55 4.94
C ILE A 156 -3.54 -8.54 4.85
N LEU A 157 -2.32 -9.00 4.90
CA LEU A 157 -1.13 -8.18 4.74
C LEU A 157 -0.44 -8.55 3.43
N LEU A 158 -0.21 -7.56 2.59
CA LEU A 158 0.44 -7.71 1.30
C LEU A 158 1.81 -7.01 1.34
N ALA A 159 2.88 -7.80 1.32
CA ALA A 159 4.27 -7.30 1.33
C ALA A 159 4.51 -6.24 2.43
N THR A 160 4.02 -6.49 3.63
CA THR A 160 4.09 -5.54 4.75
C THR A 160 5.39 -5.73 5.54
N PRO A 161 6.21 -4.68 5.73
CA PRO A 161 7.35 -4.74 6.62
C PRO A 161 6.89 -4.66 8.08
N VAL A 162 7.41 -5.53 8.94
CA VAL A 162 7.08 -5.57 10.37
C VAL A 162 8.32 -5.44 11.24
N ASP A 163 9.40 -6.13 10.88
CA ASP A 163 10.68 -6.07 11.58
C ASP A 163 11.77 -5.45 10.69
N PHE A 164 12.08 -4.21 10.95
CA PHE A 164 13.08 -3.46 10.18
C PHE A 164 14.53 -3.82 10.56
N SER A 165 14.76 -4.58 11.63
CA SER A 165 16.08 -5.09 11.98
C SER A 165 16.50 -6.27 11.10
N ARG A 166 15.54 -7.01 10.53
CA ARG A 166 15.79 -8.15 9.61
C ARG A 166 16.01 -7.71 8.16
N TRP A 167 16.32 -6.48 7.94
CA TRP A 167 16.46 -5.88 6.62
C TRP A 167 17.93 -5.47 6.41
N TYR A 168 18.67 -6.35 5.75
CA TYR A 168 20.10 -6.17 5.46
C TYR A 168 20.29 -5.47 4.11
N ASP A 169 20.05 -4.17 4.07
CA ASP A 169 20.19 -3.36 2.86
C ASP A 169 20.91 -2.04 3.22
N PRO A 170 21.84 -1.55 2.38
CA PRO A 170 22.53 -0.29 2.61
C PRO A 170 21.58 0.91 2.85
N ARG A 171 20.38 0.88 2.29
CA ARG A 171 19.34 1.91 2.50
C ARG A 171 18.84 1.94 3.94
N ILE A 172 18.74 0.78 4.57
CA ILE A 172 18.34 0.69 5.98
C ILE A 172 19.46 1.21 6.88
N LEU A 173 20.71 0.92 6.54
CA LEU A 173 21.86 1.52 7.23
C LEU A 173 21.83 3.05 7.09
N TRP A 174 21.52 3.56 5.90
CA TRP A 174 21.29 4.99 5.68
C TRP A 174 20.11 5.52 6.51
N GLY A 175 18.97 4.84 6.48
CA GLY A 175 17.80 5.19 7.28
C GLY A 175 18.09 5.24 8.77
N LYS A 176 18.97 4.37 9.28
CA LYS A 176 19.37 4.35 10.71
C LYS A 176 20.19 5.56 11.15
N ILE A 177 20.95 6.19 10.25
CA ILE A 177 21.80 7.35 10.56
C ILE A 177 21.25 8.66 9.99
N PHE A 178 20.19 8.61 9.17
CA PHE A 178 19.63 9.75 8.49
C PHE A 178 18.91 10.69 9.48
N ASP A 179 19.33 11.95 9.51
CA ASP A 179 18.62 12.98 10.27
C ASP A 179 17.39 13.45 9.50
N VAL A 180 16.30 12.70 9.70
CA VAL A 180 15.02 12.96 9.02
C VAL A 180 14.42 14.28 9.47
N ARG A 181 14.66 14.71 10.73
CA ARG A 181 14.07 15.97 11.24
C ARG A 181 14.66 17.18 10.55
N SER A 182 15.98 17.19 10.37
CA SER A 182 16.65 18.26 9.61
C SER A 182 16.18 18.29 8.16
N ALA A 183 16.01 17.15 7.51
CA ALA A 183 15.46 17.09 6.16
C ALA A 183 14.02 17.63 6.09
N VAL A 184 13.14 17.20 7.00
CA VAL A 184 11.75 17.68 7.05
C VAL A 184 11.70 19.16 7.44
N SER A 185 12.57 19.66 8.33
CA SER A 185 12.62 21.09 8.64
C SER A 185 12.97 21.96 7.44
N LEU A 186 13.75 21.42 6.50
CA LEU A 186 14.15 22.12 5.29
C LEU A 186 13.05 22.13 4.21
N PHE A 187 12.33 21.02 4.06
CA PHE A 187 11.36 20.83 2.97
C PHE A 187 9.89 20.91 3.42
N GLY A 188 9.60 20.84 4.73
CA GLY A 188 8.27 20.69 5.28
C GLY A 188 7.70 19.30 5.04
N ASN A 189 7.35 18.98 3.81
CA ASN A 189 7.02 17.62 3.34
C ASN A 189 8.18 17.02 2.58
N VAL A 190 8.22 15.69 2.48
CA VAL A 190 9.26 15.02 1.68
C VAL A 190 8.79 14.92 0.24
N PRO A 191 9.47 15.60 -0.71
CA PRO A 191 9.11 15.54 -2.12
C PRO A 191 9.18 14.13 -2.67
N GLY A 192 8.18 13.74 -3.50
CA GLY A 192 8.13 12.44 -4.15
C GLY A 192 9.36 12.17 -5.02
N GLU A 193 9.95 13.22 -5.60
CA GLU A 193 11.17 13.15 -6.39
C GLU A 193 12.38 12.67 -5.58
N LEU A 194 12.50 13.07 -4.33
CA LEU A 194 13.55 12.56 -3.44
C LEU A 194 13.34 11.08 -3.12
N ILE A 195 12.09 10.68 -2.87
CA ILE A 195 11.76 9.27 -2.63
C ILE A 195 12.08 8.44 -3.87
N LEU A 196 11.74 8.94 -5.06
CA LEU A 196 12.09 8.31 -6.34
C LEU A 196 13.60 8.25 -6.54
N LEU A 197 14.33 9.31 -6.20
CA LEU A 197 15.79 9.33 -6.34
C LEU A 197 16.44 8.23 -5.50
N PHE A 198 16.01 8.07 -4.26
CA PHE A 198 16.46 6.99 -3.38
C PHE A 198 16.00 5.61 -3.87
N GLY A 199 14.75 5.49 -4.32
CA GLY A 199 14.19 4.24 -4.87
C GLY A 199 14.76 3.92 -6.26
N ARG A 200 14.97 4.92 -7.12
CA ARG A 200 15.48 4.76 -8.49
C ARG A 200 16.95 4.37 -8.57
N ASN A 201 17.79 4.89 -7.68
CA ASN A 201 19.18 4.42 -7.58
C ASN A 201 19.20 2.90 -7.33
N LEU A 202 18.23 2.38 -6.60
CA LEU A 202 18.04 0.96 -6.42
C LEU A 202 17.57 0.26 -7.70
N PHE A 203 16.59 0.83 -8.40
CA PHE A 203 16.07 0.28 -9.66
C PHE A 203 17.14 0.35 -10.76
N MET A 204 17.93 1.43 -10.83
CA MET A 204 19.04 1.56 -11.78
C MET A 204 20.17 0.56 -11.54
N TYR A 205 20.41 0.14 -10.31
CA TYR A 205 21.35 -0.96 -10.03
C TYR A 205 20.86 -2.31 -10.57
N TYR A 206 19.54 -2.50 -10.66
CA TYR A 206 18.94 -3.75 -11.15
C TYR A 206 18.50 -3.68 -12.62
N LEU A 207 18.32 -2.49 -13.20
CA LEU A 207 17.95 -2.31 -14.62
C LEU A 207 18.89 -3.03 -15.59
N PRO A 208 20.24 -2.97 -15.46
CA PRO A 208 21.13 -3.71 -16.35
C PRO A 208 20.93 -5.24 -16.22
N PHE A 209 20.65 -5.73 -15.02
CA PHE A 209 20.36 -7.16 -14.80
C PHE A 209 19.00 -7.56 -15.39
N PHE A 210 17.99 -6.70 -15.29
CA PHE A 210 16.67 -6.95 -15.88
C PHE A 210 16.68 -6.85 -17.41
N SER A 211 17.38 -5.86 -17.97
CA SER A 211 17.46 -5.68 -19.42
C SER A 211 18.31 -6.75 -20.12
N MET A 212 19.23 -7.39 -19.41
CA MET A 212 20.08 -8.46 -19.95
C MET A 212 19.48 -9.86 -19.76
N SER A 213 18.40 -10.02 -18.99
CA SER A 213 17.80 -11.34 -18.82
C SER A 213 16.92 -11.69 -20.03
N ALA A 214 17.06 -12.94 -20.53
CA ALA A 214 16.19 -13.50 -21.56
C ALA A 214 14.68 -13.47 -21.15
N LYS A 215 14.42 -13.34 -19.85
CA LYS A 215 13.11 -13.19 -19.26
C LYS A 215 12.50 -11.80 -19.54
N PHE A 216 13.31 -10.73 -19.46
CA PHE A 216 12.89 -9.38 -19.79
C PHE A 216 12.43 -9.27 -21.25
N ASN A 217 13.22 -9.80 -22.18
CA ASN A 217 12.86 -9.84 -23.60
C ASN A 217 11.59 -10.65 -23.89
N LYS A 218 11.28 -11.66 -23.09
CA LYS A 218 10.11 -12.51 -23.23
C LYS A 218 8.85 -11.87 -22.61
N GLU A 219 9.00 -11.12 -21.51
CA GLU A 219 7.91 -10.38 -20.84
C GLU A 219 7.47 -9.14 -21.63
N PHE A 220 8.37 -8.50 -22.41
CA PHE A 220 8.07 -7.35 -23.26
C PHE A 220 7.86 -7.69 -24.74
N SER A 221 7.65 -8.98 -25.07
CA SER A 221 7.49 -9.44 -26.43
C SER A 221 6.13 -9.14 -27.05
N THR A 222 5.14 -8.72 -26.25
CA THR A 222 3.80 -8.39 -26.72
C THR A 222 3.49 -6.91 -26.55
N TYR A 223 2.62 -6.37 -27.41
CA TYR A 223 2.13 -5.00 -27.32
C TYR A 223 1.48 -4.69 -25.95
N GLU A 224 0.73 -5.65 -25.38
CA GLU A 224 0.11 -5.51 -24.06
C GLU A 224 1.13 -5.41 -22.92
N SER A 225 2.19 -6.22 -22.94
CA SER A 225 3.24 -6.13 -21.92
C SER A 225 4.00 -4.79 -21.97
N TRP A 226 4.16 -4.22 -23.15
CA TRP A 226 4.71 -2.87 -23.33
C TRP A 226 3.82 -1.80 -22.71
N ARG A 227 2.52 -1.89 -22.93
CA ARG A 227 1.54 -0.97 -22.32
C ARG A 227 1.50 -1.06 -20.81
N ASP A 228 1.56 -2.28 -20.25
CA ASP A 228 1.63 -2.48 -18.81
C ASP A 228 2.91 -1.89 -18.22
N ALA A 229 4.05 -1.99 -18.92
CA ALA A 229 5.28 -1.34 -18.52
C ALA A 229 5.17 0.19 -18.49
N LEU A 230 4.50 0.80 -19.48
CA LEU A 230 4.24 2.24 -19.51
C LEU A 230 3.34 2.67 -18.35
N ARG A 231 2.29 1.89 -18.02
CA ARG A 231 1.42 2.14 -16.86
C ARG A 231 2.18 2.08 -15.54
N ILE A 232 3.04 1.06 -15.38
CA ILE A 232 3.89 0.91 -14.21
C ILE A 232 4.90 2.07 -14.11
N ASN A 233 5.52 2.48 -15.22
CA ASN A 233 6.40 3.65 -15.26
C ASN A 233 5.67 4.93 -14.87
N ARG A 234 4.45 5.13 -15.37
CA ARG A 234 3.59 6.24 -14.96
C ARG A 234 3.40 6.24 -13.46
N TRP A 235 3.04 5.08 -12.88
CA TRP A 235 2.85 4.93 -11.45
C TRP A 235 4.11 5.26 -10.65
N PHE A 236 5.28 4.83 -11.11
CA PHE A 236 6.55 5.18 -10.46
C PHE A 236 6.82 6.68 -10.44
N ILE A 237 6.53 7.37 -11.54
CA ILE A 237 6.75 8.82 -11.63
C ILE A 237 5.67 9.58 -10.86
N ASP A 238 4.47 9.02 -10.73
CA ASP A 238 3.34 9.62 -10.02
C ASP A 238 3.44 9.39 -8.50
N THR A 239 4.57 9.81 -7.92
CA THR A 239 4.83 9.71 -6.48
C THR A 239 4.48 11.04 -5.80
N PRO A 240 3.45 11.10 -4.95
CA PRO A 240 3.10 12.31 -4.21
C PRO A 240 4.13 12.64 -3.13
N MET A 241 4.07 13.84 -2.60
CA MET A 241 4.81 14.18 -1.38
C MET A 241 4.32 13.31 -0.20
N ILE A 242 5.22 13.01 0.73
CA ILE A 242 4.84 12.40 2.01
C ILE A 242 4.81 13.52 3.08
N PRO A 243 3.73 13.62 3.87
CA PRO A 243 3.65 14.56 4.98
C PRO A 243 4.86 14.43 5.91
N GLY A 244 5.45 15.55 6.30
CA GLY A 244 6.69 15.56 7.09
C GLY A 244 6.58 14.76 8.38
N SER A 245 5.49 14.93 9.14
CA SER A 245 5.27 14.18 10.39
C SER A 245 5.15 12.67 10.15
N THR A 246 4.44 12.26 9.09
CA THR A 246 4.33 10.84 8.70
C THR A 246 5.70 10.26 8.36
N TYR A 247 6.50 11.01 7.59
CA TYR A 247 7.83 10.54 7.18
C TYR A 247 8.78 10.45 8.37
N ILE A 248 8.77 11.42 9.30
CA ILE A 248 9.54 11.34 10.56
C ILE A 248 9.16 10.07 11.32
N GLN A 249 7.88 9.82 11.54
CA GLN A 249 7.44 8.61 12.25
C GLN A 249 7.84 7.32 11.53
N LEU A 250 7.71 7.29 10.20
CA LEU A 250 8.13 6.13 9.41
C LEU A 250 9.63 5.84 9.61
N ILE A 251 10.48 6.87 9.51
CA ILE A 251 11.94 6.69 9.64
C ILE A 251 12.34 6.43 11.10
N GLU A 252 11.94 7.28 12.04
CA GLU A 252 12.36 7.15 13.43
C GLU A 252 11.74 5.94 14.13
N ASP A 253 10.42 5.77 14.01
CA ASP A 253 9.70 4.75 14.79
C ASP A 253 9.84 3.36 14.17
N CYS A 254 9.82 3.26 12.82
CA CYS A 254 9.93 1.96 12.14
C CYS A 254 11.39 1.62 11.82
N TYR A 255 12.10 2.45 11.04
CA TYR A 255 13.44 2.10 10.54
C TYR A 255 14.52 2.20 11.62
N GLN A 256 14.54 3.28 12.43
CA GLN A 256 15.61 3.51 13.41
C GLN A 256 15.36 2.75 14.71
N ARG A 257 14.17 2.90 15.29
CA ARG A 257 13.82 2.35 16.61
C ARG A 257 13.08 1.01 16.55
N ASN A 258 12.59 0.61 15.38
CA ASN A 258 11.89 -0.66 15.16
C ASN A 258 10.74 -0.90 16.18
N LEU A 259 9.96 0.18 16.45
CA LEU A 259 9.01 0.17 17.56
C LEU A 259 7.80 -0.74 17.31
N LEU A 260 7.42 -0.99 16.04
CA LEU A 260 6.24 -1.78 15.69
C LEU A 260 6.36 -3.21 16.20
N ILE A 261 7.39 -3.95 15.78
CA ILE A 261 7.59 -5.36 16.18
C ILE A 261 7.87 -5.48 17.68
N ASN A 262 8.46 -4.45 18.29
CA ASN A 262 8.77 -4.42 19.71
C ASN A 262 7.57 -4.04 20.59
N ASN A 263 6.38 -3.82 20.01
CA ASN A 263 5.17 -3.41 20.71
C ASN A 263 5.36 -2.12 21.55
N LYS A 264 6.13 -1.17 21.02
CA LYS A 264 6.46 0.11 21.67
C LYS A 264 5.99 1.32 20.89
N MET A 265 5.45 1.12 19.69
CA MET A 265 4.87 2.18 18.88
C MET A 265 3.64 2.76 19.57
N LYS A 266 3.43 4.06 19.43
CA LYS A 266 2.27 4.74 20.02
C LYS A 266 1.48 5.47 18.95
N ILE A 267 0.17 5.38 19.04
CA ILE A 267 -0.79 6.23 18.36
C ILE A 267 -1.49 7.04 19.44
N ASP A 268 -1.30 8.35 19.44
CA ASP A 268 -1.62 9.24 20.55
C ASP A 268 -0.95 8.73 21.86
N SER A 269 -1.75 8.41 22.88
CA SER A 269 -1.29 7.82 24.14
C SER A 269 -1.38 6.30 24.20
N GLN A 270 -1.95 5.64 23.18
CA GLN A 270 -2.18 4.20 23.17
C GLN A 270 -1.01 3.43 22.59
N ILE A 271 -0.61 2.34 23.25
CA ILE A 271 0.45 1.46 22.75
C ILE A 271 -0.13 0.49 21.72
N VAL A 272 0.48 0.46 20.54
CA VAL A 272 0.26 -0.54 19.50
C VAL A 272 0.93 -1.84 19.96
N ASP A 273 0.11 -2.83 20.32
CA ASP A 273 0.57 -4.15 20.75
C ASP A 273 0.04 -5.21 19.77
N LEU A 274 0.91 -5.72 18.90
CA LEU A 274 0.55 -6.69 17.86
C LEU A 274 -0.03 -7.98 18.45
N ARG A 275 0.27 -8.30 19.71
CA ARG A 275 -0.29 -9.44 20.43
C ARG A 275 -1.79 -9.30 20.71
N LYS A 276 -2.37 -8.09 20.58
CA LYS A 276 -3.81 -7.84 20.72
C LYS A 276 -4.61 -8.18 19.46
N ILE A 277 -3.97 -8.39 18.33
CA ILE A 277 -4.63 -8.77 17.07
C ILE A 277 -5.16 -10.20 17.24
N ARG A 278 -6.49 -10.40 17.09
CA ARG A 278 -7.17 -11.68 17.32
C ARG A 278 -7.84 -12.25 16.08
N CYS A 279 -8.11 -11.43 15.08
CA CYS A 279 -8.76 -11.88 13.85
C CYS A 279 -7.87 -12.84 13.06
N PRO A 280 -8.41 -13.75 12.23
CA PRO A 280 -7.64 -14.52 11.27
C PRO A 280 -6.75 -13.60 10.43
N LEU A 281 -5.49 -14.03 10.20
CA LEU A 281 -4.49 -13.24 9.51
C LEU A 281 -3.87 -14.03 8.37
N LEU A 282 -3.89 -13.45 7.17
CA LEU A 282 -3.17 -13.94 5.98
C LEU A 282 -2.01 -12.99 5.67
N ASN A 283 -0.78 -13.51 5.71
CA ASN A 283 0.42 -12.77 5.38
C ASN A 283 0.93 -13.18 3.99
N ILE A 284 0.85 -12.29 3.02
CA ILE A 284 1.26 -12.52 1.63
C ILE A 284 2.61 -11.85 1.41
N LEU A 285 3.61 -12.65 1.09
CA LEU A 285 5.00 -12.23 0.92
C LEU A 285 5.46 -12.53 -0.50
N ALA A 286 6.27 -11.63 -1.08
CA ALA A 286 6.90 -11.87 -2.37
C ALA A 286 8.26 -12.56 -2.16
N LYS A 287 8.48 -13.66 -2.90
CA LYS A 287 9.73 -14.43 -2.79
C LYS A 287 10.96 -13.63 -3.22
N TYR A 288 10.80 -12.76 -4.21
CA TYR A 288 11.86 -11.95 -4.81
C TYR A 288 11.68 -10.47 -4.48
N ASP A 289 11.21 -10.17 -3.27
CA ASP A 289 11.00 -8.80 -2.82
C ASP A 289 12.32 -8.12 -2.47
N HIS A 290 12.68 -7.11 -3.24
CA HIS A 290 13.86 -6.27 -3.00
C HIS A 290 13.54 -5.00 -2.21
N ILE A 291 12.25 -4.74 -1.94
CA ILE A 291 11.79 -3.58 -1.17
C ILE A 291 11.54 -3.99 0.27
N VAL A 292 10.80 -5.07 0.50
CA VAL A 292 10.53 -5.63 1.82
C VAL A 292 11.03 -7.08 1.86
N PRO A 293 12.21 -7.33 2.42
CA PRO A 293 12.72 -8.69 2.51
C PRO A 293 11.76 -9.63 3.23
N LEU A 294 11.70 -10.86 2.76
CA LEU A 294 10.82 -11.89 3.26
C LEU A 294 10.91 -12.06 4.78
N ALA A 295 12.12 -11.96 5.34
CA ALA A 295 12.36 -12.04 6.78
C ALA A 295 11.71 -10.89 7.57
N ALA A 296 11.66 -9.69 6.99
CA ALA A 296 11.07 -8.52 7.63
C ALA A 296 9.54 -8.64 7.77
N GLY A 297 8.85 -9.13 6.73
CA GLY A 297 7.40 -9.35 6.78
C GLY A 297 7.02 -10.61 7.57
N ARG A 298 7.82 -11.66 7.49
CA ARG A 298 7.59 -12.95 8.20
C ARG A 298 7.71 -12.82 9.71
N ALA A 299 8.45 -11.84 10.21
CA ALA A 299 8.64 -11.59 11.63
C ALA A 299 7.32 -11.41 12.41
N LEU A 300 6.23 -11.05 11.74
CA LEU A 300 4.92 -10.95 12.36
C LEU A 300 4.48 -12.25 13.04
N LYS A 301 4.85 -13.40 12.48
CA LYS A 301 4.53 -14.72 13.04
C LYS A 301 5.06 -14.88 14.46
N ASP A 302 6.17 -14.24 14.80
CA ASP A 302 6.84 -14.39 16.10
C ASP A 302 6.08 -13.66 17.23
N VAL A 303 5.25 -12.68 16.88
CA VAL A 303 4.52 -11.83 17.85
C VAL A 303 3.00 -11.97 17.76
N TYR A 304 2.47 -12.49 16.66
CA TYR A 304 1.03 -12.67 16.50
C TYR A 304 0.50 -13.76 17.43
N SER A 305 -0.55 -13.43 18.20
CA SER A 305 -1.16 -14.31 19.20
C SER A 305 -2.62 -14.66 18.88
N GLY A 306 -3.09 -14.40 17.66
CA GLY A 306 -4.45 -14.71 17.24
C GLY A 306 -4.66 -16.19 16.94
N LYS A 307 -5.89 -16.54 16.57
CA LYS A 307 -6.32 -17.94 16.41
C LYS A 307 -5.83 -18.60 15.12
N SER A 308 -5.62 -17.84 14.06
CA SER A 308 -5.29 -18.37 12.73
C SER A 308 -4.30 -17.44 12.02
N TYR A 309 -3.12 -17.96 11.75
CA TYR A 309 -2.09 -17.32 10.92
C TYR A 309 -1.80 -18.22 9.72
N GLU A 310 -1.98 -17.66 8.54
CA GLU A 310 -1.61 -18.32 7.30
C GLU A 310 -0.61 -17.44 6.54
N GLU A 311 0.30 -18.07 5.80
CA GLU A 311 1.33 -17.40 5.01
C GLU A 311 1.30 -17.91 3.57
N ILE A 312 1.33 -16.99 2.62
CA ILE A 312 1.56 -17.29 1.21
C ILE A 312 2.84 -16.60 0.78
N VAL A 313 3.85 -17.39 0.38
CA VAL A 313 5.05 -16.88 -0.28
C VAL A 313 4.89 -17.08 -1.77
N PHE A 314 4.64 -16.00 -2.50
CA PHE A 314 4.42 -16.06 -3.94
C PHE A 314 5.70 -15.72 -4.72
N PRO A 315 6.03 -16.45 -5.83
CA PRO A 315 7.24 -16.23 -6.61
C PRO A 315 7.14 -14.97 -7.48
N SER A 316 7.11 -13.81 -6.84
CA SER A 316 6.98 -12.50 -7.48
C SER A 316 7.86 -11.47 -6.77
N SER A 317 7.97 -10.26 -7.37
CA SER A 317 8.55 -9.07 -6.74
C SER A 317 7.49 -8.32 -5.91
N HIS A 318 7.91 -7.28 -5.17
CA HIS A 318 7.04 -6.43 -4.36
C HIS A 318 5.80 -5.93 -5.12
N ILE A 319 6.04 -5.26 -6.24
CA ILE A 319 4.97 -4.70 -7.08
C ILE A 319 4.29 -5.81 -7.89
N GLY A 320 5.05 -6.83 -8.26
CA GLY A 320 4.54 -7.97 -9.02
C GLY A 320 3.41 -8.73 -8.33
N LEU A 321 3.28 -8.66 -7.00
CA LEU A 321 2.11 -9.20 -6.29
C LEU A 321 0.79 -8.56 -6.75
N SER A 322 0.83 -7.28 -7.13
CA SER A 322 -0.35 -6.54 -7.61
C SER A 322 -0.47 -6.45 -9.12
N VAL A 323 0.65 -6.50 -9.87
CA VAL A 323 0.61 -6.24 -11.32
C VAL A 323 1.02 -7.42 -12.20
N ASN A 324 1.51 -8.52 -11.64
CA ASN A 324 1.86 -9.68 -12.44
C ASN A 324 0.60 -10.48 -12.80
N ARG A 325 0.39 -10.77 -14.08
CA ARG A 325 -0.72 -11.60 -14.58
C ARG A 325 -0.78 -12.96 -13.91
N GLU A 326 0.38 -13.58 -13.62
CA GLU A 326 0.47 -14.83 -12.88
C GLU A 326 -0.13 -14.71 -11.46
N ALA A 327 0.07 -13.57 -10.78
CA ALA A 327 -0.54 -13.33 -9.47
C ALA A 327 -2.07 -13.24 -9.58
N HIS A 328 -2.60 -12.62 -10.65
CA HIS A 328 -4.03 -12.55 -10.89
C HIS A 328 -4.67 -13.90 -11.23
N LEU A 329 -3.91 -14.83 -11.78
CA LEU A 329 -4.37 -16.20 -12.09
C LEU A 329 -4.25 -17.14 -10.89
N ASN A 330 -3.17 -17.04 -10.10
CA ASN A 330 -2.77 -18.09 -9.15
C ASN A 330 -2.72 -17.64 -7.68
N LEU A 331 -2.64 -16.33 -7.39
CA LEU A 331 -2.61 -15.81 -6.03
C LEU A 331 -3.97 -15.25 -5.61
N TRP A 332 -4.49 -14.26 -6.33
CA TRP A 332 -5.68 -13.51 -5.92
C TRP A 332 -6.94 -14.37 -5.78
N PRO A 333 -7.23 -15.37 -6.64
CA PRO A 333 -8.34 -16.29 -6.40
C PRO A 333 -8.23 -17.02 -5.06
N LYS A 334 -7.04 -17.51 -4.71
CA LYS A 334 -6.80 -18.17 -3.41
C LYS A 334 -6.99 -17.24 -2.23
N VAL A 335 -6.63 -15.95 -2.38
CA VAL A 335 -6.87 -14.94 -1.35
C VAL A 335 -8.36 -14.70 -1.16
N CYS A 336 -9.13 -14.59 -2.25
CA CYS A 336 -10.59 -14.47 -2.19
C CYS A 336 -11.21 -15.70 -1.50
N GLU A 337 -10.81 -16.91 -1.88
CA GLU A 337 -11.26 -18.16 -1.26
C GLU A 337 -10.91 -18.21 0.23
N TRP A 338 -9.70 -17.75 0.62
CA TRP A 338 -9.32 -17.68 2.03
C TRP A 338 -10.26 -16.81 2.84
N VAL A 339 -10.64 -15.65 2.30
CA VAL A 339 -11.60 -14.76 2.98
C VAL A 339 -12.95 -15.44 3.15
N VAL A 340 -13.41 -16.19 2.15
CA VAL A 340 -14.71 -16.89 2.20
C VAL A 340 -14.69 -18.04 3.20
N ARG A 341 -13.66 -18.90 3.20
CA ARG A 341 -13.62 -20.10 4.06
C ARG A 341 -13.33 -19.82 5.53
N THR A 342 -12.78 -18.67 5.88
CA THR A 342 -12.45 -18.31 7.27
C THR A 342 -13.60 -17.60 7.99
N GLU A 343 -14.81 -17.66 7.46
CA GLU A 343 -16.03 -17.12 8.10
C GLU A 343 -16.43 -17.78 9.41
#